data_27416460fac82296062ade251d2fb645
#
_entry.id   27416460fac82296062ade251d2fb645
#
_cell.length_a   1.000
_cell.length_b   1.000
_cell.length_c   1.000
_cell.angle_alpha   90.00
_cell.angle_beta   90.00
_cell.angle_gamma   90.00
#
_symmetry.space_group_name_H-M   'P 1'
#
loop_
_entity.id
_entity.type
_entity.pdbx_description
1 polymer ?
#
loop_
_entity_poly.entity_id
_entity_poly.type
_entity_poly.pdbx_seq_one_letter_code
_entity_poly.pdbx_strand_id
1 'polypeptide(L)'
;IIAPDARLSIMEMRWGLIPHMGGYALWRGPVRDDALRELTYTNREFSGEEAGRIGFATHLDANPYARAMAIATEIATKNPDAIRAAKDLFNRTPDMDTDAILMEESVLQQDIIRTPNQMEAVFAFMQKRAANFS
;
A
#
# COMPACT_ATOMS: atom_id res chain seq x y z
N ILE A 1 2.85 -8.02 2.76
CA ILE A 1 3.37 -9.32 2.29
C ILE A 1 3.43 -10.24 3.49
N ILE A 2 2.95 -11.48 3.36
CA ILE A 2 2.84 -12.44 4.46
C ILE A 2 3.14 -13.86 3.99
N ALA A 3 3.65 -14.71 4.90
CA ALA A 3 3.81 -16.13 4.62
C ALA A 3 2.43 -16.83 4.58
N PRO A 4 2.20 -17.77 3.63
CA PRO A 4 0.90 -18.46 3.51
C PRO A 4 0.46 -19.16 4.79
N ASP A 5 1.39 -19.72 5.54
CA ASP A 5 1.21 -20.45 6.80
C ASP A 5 1.26 -19.56 8.05
N ALA A 6 1.37 -18.24 7.90
CA ALA A 6 1.33 -17.32 9.03
C ALA A 6 0.01 -17.47 9.81
N ARG A 7 0.10 -17.36 11.13
CA ARG A 7 -1.06 -17.40 12.03
C ARG A 7 -1.37 -15.98 12.51
N LEU A 8 -2.59 -15.55 12.27
CA LEU A 8 -3.07 -14.21 12.60
C LEU A 8 -4.34 -14.30 13.45
N SER A 9 -4.57 -13.29 14.27
CA SER A 9 -5.81 -13.12 15.01
C SER A 9 -5.96 -11.65 15.42
N ILE A 10 -7.22 -11.20 15.55
CA ILE A 10 -7.58 -9.92 16.18
C ILE A 10 -7.88 -10.26 17.64
N MET A 11 -6.90 -10.06 18.52
CA MET A 11 -6.89 -10.66 19.86
C MET A 11 -7.67 -9.88 20.91
N GLU A 12 -7.99 -8.62 20.68
CA GLU A 12 -8.55 -7.69 21.67
C GLU A 12 -9.87 -8.18 22.27
N MET A 13 -10.73 -8.77 21.45
CA MET A 13 -12.03 -9.29 21.93
C MET A 13 -11.90 -10.38 22.96
N ARG A 14 -10.80 -11.14 22.93
CA ARG A 14 -10.50 -12.16 23.94
C ARG A 14 -10.37 -11.57 25.35
N TRP A 15 -9.95 -10.31 25.40
CA TRP A 15 -9.73 -9.57 26.65
C TRP A 15 -10.86 -8.58 26.95
N GLY A 16 -11.99 -8.66 26.23
CA GLY A 16 -13.11 -7.74 26.38
C GLY A 16 -12.81 -6.32 25.90
N LEU A 17 -11.86 -6.18 24.99
CA LEU A 17 -11.44 -4.89 24.39
C LEU A 17 -11.85 -4.83 22.93
N ILE A 18 -11.99 -3.61 22.41
CA ILE A 18 -12.16 -3.38 20.97
C ILE A 18 -10.79 -3.32 20.28
N PRO A 19 -10.71 -3.61 18.96
CA PRO A 19 -9.49 -3.37 18.17
C PRO A 19 -9.04 -1.91 18.34
N HIS A 20 -7.76 -1.72 18.63
CA HIS A 20 -7.17 -0.41 18.89
C HIS A 20 -5.82 -0.23 18.18
N MET A 21 -5.05 0.80 18.50
CA MET A 21 -3.76 1.13 17.87
C MET A 21 -3.88 1.32 16.34
N GLY A 22 -5.02 1.85 15.88
CA GLY A 22 -5.28 2.12 14.47
C GLY A 22 -5.78 0.91 13.67
N GLY A 23 -5.97 -0.26 14.28
CA GLY A 23 -6.36 -1.47 13.57
C GLY A 23 -7.58 -1.27 12.66
N TYR A 24 -8.73 -0.86 13.22
CA TYR A 24 -9.92 -0.64 12.40
C TYR A 24 -9.72 0.46 11.35
N ALA A 25 -9.12 1.58 11.71
CA ALA A 25 -8.89 2.70 10.80
C ALA A 25 -8.03 2.30 9.58
N LEU A 26 -7.03 1.43 9.78
CA LEU A 26 -6.15 0.96 8.72
C LEU A 26 -6.77 -0.17 7.88
N TRP A 27 -7.63 -1.00 8.46
CA TRP A 27 -8.20 -2.19 7.79
C TRP A 27 -9.52 -1.90 7.07
N ARG A 28 -10.29 -0.90 7.47
CA ARG A 28 -11.63 -0.59 6.92
C ARG A 28 -11.68 -0.36 5.41
N GLY A 29 -10.55 -0.02 4.78
CA GLY A 29 -10.45 0.17 3.34
C GLY A 29 -10.07 -1.13 2.60
N PRO A 30 -8.91 -1.72 2.91
CA PRO A 30 -8.40 -2.85 2.14
C PRO A 30 -9.07 -4.19 2.48
N VAL A 31 -9.60 -4.37 3.70
CA VAL A 31 -10.20 -5.64 4.15
C VAL A 31 -11.72 -5.61 3.93
N ARG A 32 -12.29 -6.71 3.45
CA ARG A 32 -13.74 -6.86 3.36
C ARG A 32 -14.37 -6.67 4.74
N ASP A 33 -15.36 -5.77 4.84
CA ASP A 33 -15.99 -5.37 6.11
C ASP A 33 -16.66 -6.56 6.82
N ASP A 34 -17.33 -7.44 6.08
CA ASP A 34 -17.95 -8.65 6.62
C ASP A 34 -16.93 -9.60 7.26
N ALA A 35 -15.79 -9.81 6.60
CA ALA A 35 -14.71 -10.66 7.10
C ALA A 35 -14.03 -10.02 8.32
N LEU A 36 -13.79 -8.71 8.28
CA LEU A 36 -13.20 -7.97 9.40
C LEU A 36 -14.07 -8.07 10.66
N ARG A 37 -15.38 -7.93 10.52
CA ARG A 37 -16.34 -8.08 11.62
C ARG A 37 -16.37 -9.49 12.17
N GLU A 38 -16.44 -10.50 11.28
CA GLU A 38 -16.44 -11.89 11.68
C GLU A 38 -15.18 -12.26 12.48
N LEU A 39 -13.99 -11.93 11.96
CA LEU A 39 -12.72 -12.18 12.64
C LEU A 39 -12.60 -11.44 13.96
N THR A 40 -13.09 -10.19 14.03
CA THR A 40 -13.10 -9.42 15.26
C THR A 40 -14.00 -10.05 16.31
N TYR A 41 -15.26 -10.38 15.95
CA TYR A 41 -16.26 -10.83 16.91
C TYR A 41 -16.01 -12.26 17.40
N THR A 42 -15.49 -13.12 16.54
CA THR A 42 -15.18 -14.52 16.90
C THR A 42 -13.83 -14.69 17.54
N ASN A 43 -12.92 -13.72 17.32
CA ASN A 43 -11.52 -13.80 17.78
C ASN A 43 -10.80 -15.08 17.32
N ARG A 44 -11.24 -15.69 16.22
CA ARG A 44 -10.59 -16.89 15.68
C ARG A 44 -9.27 -16.57 15.03
N GLU A 45 -8.42 -17.55 14.96
CA GLU A 45 -7.21 -17.50 14.14
C GLU A 45 -7.56 -17.68 12.67
N PHE A 46 -6.72 -17.09 11.80
CA PHE A 46 -6.77 -17.24 10.35
C PHE A 46 -5.37 -17.31 9.75
N SER A 47 -5.25 -17.93 8.59
CA SER A 47 -3.96 -18.14 7.92
C SER A 47 -3.54 -16.94 7.07
N GLY A 48 -2.26 -16.91 6.66
CA GLY A 48 -1.78 -15.97 5.66
C GLY A 48 -2.50 -16.11 4.33
N GLU A 49 -2.86 -17.34 3.92
CA GLU A 49 -3.67 -17.56 2.71
C GLU A 49 -5.04 -16.90 2.82
N GLU A 50 -5.72 -17.03 3.95
CA GLU A 50 -6.99 -16.36 4.20
C GLU A 50 -6.81 -14.84 4.21
N ALA A 51 -5.76 -14.35 4.86
CA ALA A 51 -5.40 -12.94 4.88
C ALA A 51 -5.27 -12.34 3.47
N GLY A 52 -4.66 -13.08 2.54
CA GLY A 52 -4.58 -12.67 1.13
C GLY A 52 -5.96 -12.58 0.46
N ARG A 53 -6.84 -13.55 0.70
CA ARG A 53 -8.19 -13.58 0.09
C ARG A 53 -9.11 -12.46 0.56
N ILE A 54 -8.93 -11.98 1.77
CA ILE A 54 -9.82 -10.99 2.39
C ILE A 54 -9.25 -9.58 2.45
N GLY A 55 -8.02 -9.36 1.95
CA GLY A 55 -7.43 -8.03 1.79
C GLY A 55 -6.44 -7.60 2.88
N PHE A 56 -6.11 -8.45 3.87
CA PHE A 56 -5.06 -8.14 4.84
C PHE A 56 -3.66 -8.17 4.23
N ALA A 57 -3.46 -8.92 3.14
CA ALA A 57 -2.18 -9.03 2.49
C ALA A 57 -2.29 -8.84 0.98
N THR A 58 -1.37 -8.07 0.39
CA THR A 58 -1.25 -7.85 -1.05
C THR A 58 -0.55 -9.01 -1.75
N HIS A 59 0.42 -9.62 -1.10
CA HIS A 59 1.20 -10.74 -1.63
C HIS A 59 1.37 -11.85 -0.59
N LEU A 60 1.33 -13.09 -1.07
CA LEU A 60 1.73 -14.27 -0.33
C LEU A 60 3.10 -14.73 -0.83
N ASP A 61 4.03 -14.95 0.07
CA ASP A 61 5.37 -15.46 -0.27
C ASP A 61 5.93 -16.23 0.92
N ALA A 62 6.56 -17.36 0.67
CA ALA A 62 7.23 -18.13 1.70
C ALA A 62 8.39 -17.38 2.37
N ASN A 63 8.96 -16.39 1.67
CA ASN A 63 9.95 -15.46 2.20
C ASN A 63 9.48 -14.00 2.04
N PRO A 64 8.60 -13.50 2.91
CA PRO A 64 8.02 -12.16 2.82
C PRO A 64 9.08 -11.05 2.78
N TYR A 65 10.18 -11.22 3.50
CA TYR A 65 11.27 -10.25 3.51
C TYR A 65 11.95 -10.13 2.13
N ALA A 66 12.32 -11.26 1.55
CA ALA A 66 12.95 -11.25 0.22
C ALA A 66 12.00 -10.65 -0.83
N ARG A 67 10.71 -10.98 -0.78
CA ARG A 67 9.70 -10.39 -1.66
C ARG A 67 9.57 -8.89 -1.46
N ALA A 68 9.54 -8.42 -0.22
CA ALA A 68 9.47 -6.99 0.10
C ALA A 68 10.71 -6.25 -0.43
N MET A 69 11.91 -6.82 -0.25
CA MET A 69 13.15 -6.25 -0.75
C MET A 69 13.17 -6.18 -2.28
N ALA A 70 12.67 -7.20 -2.98
CA ALA A 70 12.56 -7.19 -4.43
C ALA A 70 11.66 -6.05 -4.93
N ILE A 71 10.49 -5.87 -4.31
CA ILE A 71 9.56 -4.77 -4.64
C ILE A 71 10.20 -3.40 -4.31
N ALA A 72 10.83 -3.27 -3.16
CA ALA A 72 11.48 -2.02 -2.77
C ALA A 72 12.63 -1.65 -3.74
N THR A 73 13.41 -2.63 -4.16
CA THR A 73 14.46 -2.45 -5.16
C THR A 73 13.88 -2.01 -6.51
N GLU A 74 12.78 -2.62 -6.93
CA GLU A 74 12.10 -2.20 -8.16
C GLU A 74 11.57 -0.76 -8.04
N ILE A 75 10.94 -0.41 -6.93
CA ILE A 75 10.45 0.97 -6.67
C ILE A 75 11.60 1.97 -6.70
N ALA A 76 12.76 1.62 -6.14
CA ALA A 76 13.95 2.47 -6.13
C ALA A 76 14.52 2.77 -7.54
N THR A 77 14.11 2.03 -8.57
CA THR A 77 14.46 2.33 -9.98
C THR A 77 13.52 3.35 -10.64
N LYS A 78 12.45 3.75 -10.00
CA LYS A 78 11.46 4.69 -10.55
C LYS A 78 11.86 6.14 -10.22
N ASN A 79 11.25 7.10 -10.92
CA ASN A 79 11.44 8.52 -10.64
C ASN A 79 11.10 8.83 -9.17
N PRO A 80 12.08 9.27 -8.33
CA PRO A 80 11.87 9.46 -6.91
C PRO A 80 10.84 10.56 -6.58
N ASP A 81 10.76 11.60 -7.41
CA ASP A 81 9.82 12.70 -7.18
C ASP A 81 8.38 12.22 -7.43
N ALA A 82 8.16 11.45 -8.49
CA ALA A 82 6.86 10.86 -8.80
C ALA A 82 6.41 9.86 -7.72
N ILE A 83 7.33 9.02 -7.20
CA ILE A 83 7.01 8.09 -6.11
C ILE A 83 6.63 8.83 -4.82
N ARG A 84 7.37 9.91 -4.47
CA ARG A 84 7.07 10.72 -3.28
C ARG A 84 5.72 11.43 -3.41
N ALA A 85 5.44 12.03 -4.57
CA ALA A 85 4.17 12.71 -4.82
C ALA A 85 2.98 11.75 -4.82
N ALA A 86 3.11 10.59 -5.47
CA ALA A 86 2.05 9.58 -5.44
C ALA A 86 1.78 9.08 -4.01
N LYS A 87 2.83 8.84 -3.21
CA LYS A 87 2.68 8.46 -1.82
C LYS A 87 2.00 9.55 -0.99
N ASP A 88 2.38 10.80 -1.20
CA ASP A 88 1.77 11.96 -0.53
C ASP A 88 0.28 12.07 -0.89
N LEU A 89 -0.06 11.98 -2.16
CA LEU A 89 -1.44 11.97 -2.64
C LEU A 89 -2.26 10.88 -1.94
N PHE A 90 -1.83 9.62 -2.02
CA PHE A 90 -2.55 8.49 -1.41
C PHE A 90 -2.71 8.60 0.10
N ASN A 91 -1.75 9.23 0.80
CA ASN A 91 -1.83 9.39 2.25
C ASN A 91 -2.75 10.54 2.68
N ARG A 92 -2.88 11.60 1.87
CA ARG A 92 -3.67 12.80 2.21
C ARG A 92 -5.13 12.71 1.80
N THR A 93 -5.46 11.90 0.79
CA THR A 93 -6.75 11.94 0.13
C THR A 93 -7.81 10.90 0.53
N PRO A 94 -7.59 9.93 1.45
CA PRO A 94 -8.55 8.85 1.69
C PRO A 94 -9.96 9.30 2.11
N ASP A 95 -10.07 10.47 2.74
CA ASP A 95 -11.34 11.02 3.23
C ASP A 95 -11.80 12.28 2.46
N MET A 96 -11.15 12.61 1.33
CA MET A 96 -11.51 13.72 0.45
C MET A 96 -12.60 13.29 -0.56
N ASP A 97 -13.37 14.25 -1.03
CA ASP A 97 -14.27 14.03 -2.16
C ASP A 97 -13.49 13.96 -3.50
N THR A 98 -14.17 13.49 -4.53
CA THR A 98 -13.56 13.27 -5.84
C THR A 98 -12.99 14.55 -6.45
N ASP A 99 -13.69 15.69 -6.33
CA ASP A 99 -13.24 16.95 -6.92
C ASP A 99 -11.98 17.47 -6.23
N ALA A 100 -11.89 17.35 -4.90
CA ALA A 100 -10.70 17.67 -4.14
C ALA A 100 -9.52 16.76 -4.51
N ILE A 101 -9.74 15.46 -4.68
CA ILE A 101 -8.70 14.51 -5.12
C ILE A 101 -8.16 14.91 -6.51
N LEU A 102 -9.03 15.19 -7.48
CA LEU A 102 -8.65 15.59 -8.83
C LEU A 102 -7.85 16.91 -8.84
N MET A 103 -8.17 17.83 -7.94
CA MET A 103 -7.41 19.06 -7.77
C MET A 103 -6.01 18.77 -7.23
N GLU A 104 -5.88 17.94 -6.19
CA GLU A 104 -4.58 17.55 -5.63
C GLU A 104 -3.71 16.81 -6.66
N GLU A 105 -4.30 15.89 -7.45
CA GLU A 105 -3.61 15.25 -8.58
C GLU A 105 -3.05 16.27 -9.56
N SER A 106 -3.84 17.28 -9.93
CA SER A 106 -3.47 18.30 -10.88
C SER A 106 -2.30 19.15 -10.36
N VAL A 107 -2.33 19.54 -9.09
CA VAL A 107 -1.28 20.33 -8.44
C VAL A 107 0.02 19.54 -8.39
N LEU A 108 -0.02 18.31 -7.87
CA LEU A 108 1.17 17.45 -7.77
C LEU A 108 1.75 17.09 -9.15
N GLN A 109 0.89 16.87 -10.14
CA GLN A 109 1.32 16.62 -11.52
C GLN A 109 2.01 17.86 -12.14
N GLN A 110 1.50 19.05 -11.87
CA GLN A 110 2.12 20.29 -12.35
C GLN A 110 3.51 20.50 -11.77
N ASP A 111 3.72 20.14 -10.50
CA ASP A 111 5.02 20.27 -9.84
C ASP A 111 6.07 19.28 -10.38
N ILE A 112 5.63 18.15 -10.91
CA ILE A 112 6.53 17.11 -11.43
C ILE A 112 6.83 17.27 -12.92
N ILE A 113 5.85 17.70 -13.71
CA ILE A 113 5.98 17.76 -15.17
C ILE A 113 7.10 18.70 -15.59
N ARG A 114 7.96 18.27 -16.52
CA ARG A 114 9.14 18.96 -17.02
C ARG A 114 10.29 19.14 -16.01
N THR A 115 10.21 18.49 -14.85
CA THR A 115 11.38 18.41 -13.97
C THR A 115 12.49 17.55 -14.60
N PRO A 116 13.76 17.70 -14.19
CA PRO A 116 14.87 16.90 -14.71
C PRO A 116 14.62 15.40 -14.63
N ASN A 117 14.13 14.90 -13.50
CA ASN A 117 13.83 13.47 -13.29
C ASN A 117 12.66 12.99 -14.17
N GLN A 118 11.63 13.82 -14.39
CA GLN A 118 10.53 13.46 -15.29
C GLN A 118 11.01 13.41 -16.76
N MET A 119 11.82 14.36 -17.18
CA MET A 119 12.41 14.35 -18.54
C MET A 119 13.37 13.18 -18.73
N GLU A 120 14.18 12.86 -17.72
CA GLU A 120 15.05 11.66 -17.75
C GLU A 120 14.24 10.39 -17.92
N ALA A 121 13.13 10.24 -17.19
CA ALA A 121 12.25 9.07 -17.33
C ALA A 121 11.75 8.90 -18.78
N VAL A 122 11.33 10.00 -19.44
CA VAL A 122 10.87 9.99 -20.84
C VAL A 122 12.01 9.62 -21.78
N PHE A 123 13.16 10.29 -21.66
CA PHE A 123 14.31 10.03 -22.55
C PHE A 123 14.87 8.62 -22.37
N ALA A 124 15.00 8.15 -21.15
CA ALA A 124 15.46 6.79 -20.88
C ALA A 124 14.53 5.75 -21.52
N PHE A 125 13.20 5.95 -21.40
CA PHE A 125 12.21 5.09 -22.04
C PHE A 125 12.34 5.10 -23.58
N MET A 126 12.42 6.28 -24.20
CA MET A 126 12.58 6.42 -25.66
C MET A 126 13.88 5.79 -26.16
N GLN A 127 14.95 5.90 -25.39
CA GLN A 127 16.28 5.36 -25.70
C GLN A 127 16.45 3.90 -25.28
N LYS A 128 15.44 3.28 -24.66
CA LYS A 128 15.47 1.89 -24.17
C LYS A 128 16.65 1.60 -23.23
N ARG A 129 16.99 2.53 -22.36
CA ARG A 129 18.05 2.43 -21.34
C ARG A 129 17.48 2.59 -19.93
N ALA A 130 18.28 2.23 -18.93
CA ALA A 130 17.96 2.57 -17.55
C ALA A 130 17.99 4.09 -17.35
N ALA A 131 17.04 4.59 -16.55
CA ALA A 131 17.02 5.99 -16.14
C ALA A 131 18.07 6.24 -15.04
N ASN A 132 18.62 7.44 -15.03
CA ASN A 132 19.57 7.90 -14.00
C ASN A 132 19.00 9.16 -13.33
N PHE A 133 18.31 8.95 -12.21
CA PHE A 133 17.67 10.02 -11.45
C PHE A 133 18.63 10.72 -10.49
N SER A 134 18.45 12.01 -10.30
CA SER A 134 19.22 12.86 -9.38
C SER A 134 18.48 13.11 -8.07
#